data_e776738654baeeb779fbf4d16ed38c8a
#
_entry.id   e776738654baeeb779fbf4d16ed38c8a
#
_cell.length_a   1.000
_cell.length_b   1.000
_cell.length_c   1.000
_cell.angle_alpha   90.00
_cell.angle_beta   90.00
_cell.angle_gamma   90.00
#
_symmetry.space_group_name_H-M   'P 1'
#
loop_
_entity.id
_entity.type
_entity.pdbx_description
1 polymer ?
#
loop_
_entity_poly.entity_id
_entity_poly.type
_entity_poly.pdbx_seq_one_letter_code
_entity_poly.pdbx_strand_id
1 'polypeptide(L)'
;MSLLDKFMRIGEGKVLKKLVKVADAVDLLEDEYRELSDSELKAKTDEFKQRLEEGEKLDDLMIEAFATVREASDRVLGLRHFREQIMGGAALHWGNIAEMKTGEGKTLVATLPCYLRALSGKGVHVVTVNDYLASYQGELMGRVYRYLGLSTGIIMAQMDPEERRKQYNCDITYGTNNEFGFDYLRDNMAQRVEDLVQREHNYICLLYTSPSPRD
;
A
#
# COMPACT_ATOMS: atom_id res chain seq x y z
N MET A 1 3.71 0.81 36.33
CA MET A 1 4.21 0.05 35.17
C MET A 1 4.79 -1.25 35.69
N SER A 2 4.20 -2.38 35.31
CA SER A 2 4.63 -3.72 35.72
C SER A 2 5.99 -4.07 35.16
N LEU A 3 6.77 -4.92 35.83
CA LEU A 3 8.01 -5.50 35.30
C LEU A 3 7.77 -6.23 33.95
N LEU A 4 6.57 -6.81 33.78
CA LEU A 4 6.11 -7.43 32.53
C LEU A 4 6.01 -6.40 31.40
N ASP A 5 5.48 -5.20 31.66
CA ASP A 5 5.36 -4.11 30.68
C ASP A 5 6.76 -3.63 30.22
N LYS A 6 7.73 -3.60 31.14
CA LYS A 6 9.12 -3.28 30.78
C LYS A 6 9.78 -4.35 29.92
N PHE A 7 9.47 -5.63 30.18
CA PHE A 7 10.03 -6.75 29.42
C PHE A 7 9.41 -6.85 28.01
N MET A 8 8.11 -6.59 27.87
CA MET A 8 7.42 -6.56 26.59
C MET A 8 7.85 -5.40 25.69
N ARG A 9 8.38 -4.33 26.28
CA ARG A 9 8.91 -3.14 25.55
C ARG A 9 10.39 -3.21 25.19
N ILE A 10 11.06 -4.32 25.49
CA ILE A 10 12.47 -4.53 25.09
C ILE A 10 12.51 -4.69 23.56
N GLY A 11 12.99 -3.66 22.88
CA GLY A 11 13.06 -3.61 21.41
C GLY A 11 12.21 -2.51 20.77
N GLU A 12 11.10 -2.09 21.38
CA GLU A 12 10.25 -1.00 20.86
C GLU A 12 11.06 0.27 20.54
N GLY A 13 11.98 0.63 21.41
CA GLY A 13 12.84 1.79 21.20
C GLY A 13 13.76 1.70 19.98
N LYS A 14 14.17 0.47 19.58
CA LYS A 14 14.99 0.29 18.36
C LYS A 14 14.11 0.39 17.11
N VAL A 15 12.92 -0.21 17.13
CA VAL A 15 11.96 -0.12 16.03
C VAL A 15 11.53 1.33 15.84
N LEU A 16 11.12 2.01 16.91
CA LEU A 16 10.74 3.42 16.84
C LEU A 16 11.88 4.30 16.29
N LYS A 17 13.11 4.11 16.74
CA LYS A 17 14.25 4.85 16.18
C LYS A 17 14.46 4.59 14.69
N LYS A 18 14.21 3.35 14.22
CA LYS A 18 14.31 3.01 12.80
C LYS A 18 13.21 3.71 12.01
N LEU A 19 11.98 3.72 12.50
CA LEU A 19 10.84 4.40 11.88
C LEU A 19 11.05 5.93 11.79
N VAL A 20 11.54 6.53 12.89
CA VAL A 20 11.90 7.95 12.95
C VAL A 20 12.95 8.30 11.89
N LYS A 21 14.00 7.48 11.75
CA LYS A 21 15.04 7.70 10.71
C LYS A 21 14.47 7.66 9.29
N VAL A 22 13.52 6.78 9.01
CA VAL A 22 12.84 6.74 7.69
C VAL A 22 12.08 8.03 7.46
N ALA A 23 11.30 8.48 8.44
CA ALA A 23 10.54 9.72 8.32
C ALA A 23 11.48 10.93 8.14
N ASP A 24 12.57 11.02 8.92
CA ASP A 24 13.59 12.06 8.76
C ASP A 24 14.20 12.06 7.35
N ALA A 25 14.52 10.89 6.82
CA ALA A 25 15.11 10.76 5.49
C ALA A 25 14.13 11.14 4.37
N VAL A 26 12.85 10.80 4.52
CA VAL A 26 11.80 11.24 3.57
C VAL A 26 11.59 12.75 3.65
N ASP A 27 11.60 13.34 4.86
CA ASP A 27 11.49 14.78 5.04
C ASP A 27 12.66 15.55 4.40
N LEU A 28 13.88 15.00 4.44
CA LEU A 28 15.05 15.60 3.79
C LEU A 28 14.95 15.69 2.27
N LEU A 29 14.16 14.82 1.64
CA LEU A 29 13.91 14.83 0.19
C LEU A 29 12.78 15.77 -0.23
N GLU A 30 12.09 16.43 0.73
CA GLU A 30 10.88 17.20 0.45
C GLU A 30 11.10 18.30 -0.59
N ASP A 31 12.11 19.14 -0.42
CA ASP A 31 12.36 20.27 -1.30
C ASP A 31 12.76 19.80 -2.71
N GLU A 32 13.62 18.77 -2.80
CA GLU A 32 14.01 18.17 -4.07
C GLU A 32 12.79 17.64 -4.85
N TYR A 33 11.90 16.90 -4.18
CA TYR A 33 10.73 16.31 -4.83
C TYR A 33 9.66 17.33 -5.19
N ARG A 34 9.56 18.43 -4.46
CA ARG A 34 8.69 19.56 -4.82
C ARG A 34 9.14 20.28 -6.10
N GLU A 35 10.43 20.35 -6.36
CA GLU A 35 10.98 20.99 -7.54
C GLU A 35 10.83 20.14 -8.81
N LEU A 36 10.61 18.82 -8.69
CA LEU A 36 10.38 17.94 -9.85
C LEU A 36 9.14 18.37 -10.64
N SER A 37 9.28 18.41 -11.96
CA SER A 37 8.10 18.49 -12.85
C SER A 37 7.23 17.23 -12.75
N ASP A 38 5.99 17.31 -13.22
CA ASP A 38 5.09 16.15 -13.24
C ASP A 38 5.65 14.98 -14.05
N SER A 39 6.38 15.27 -15.13
CA SER A 39 7.03 14.24 -15.96
C SER A 39 8.18 13.56 -15.24
N GLU A 40 9.00 14.30 -14.51
CA GLU A 40 10.10 13.76 -13.72
C GLU A 40 9.60 12.93 -12.54
N LEU A 41 8.56 13.40 -11.84
CA LEU A 41 7.96 12.65 -10.72
C LEU A 41 7.34 11.32 -11.20
N LYS A 42 6.67 11.31 -12.35
CA LYS A 42 6.12 10.08 -12.96
C LYS A 42 7.22 9.12 -13.40
N ALA A 43 8.31 9.63 -13.95
CA ALA A 43 9.45 8.84 -14.40
C ALA A 43 10.15 8.09 -13.26
N LYS A 44 9.99 8.53 -12.00
CA LYS A 44 10.54 7.82 -10.84
C LYS A 44 10.05 6.37 -10.74
N THR A 45 8.82 6.08 -11.14
CA THR A 45 8.30 4.70 -11.14
C THR A 45 9.09 3.78 -12.06
N ASP A 46 9.41 4.24 -13.27
CA ASP A 46 10.19 3.44 -14.23
C ASP A 46 11.66 3.32 -13.79
N GLU A 47 12.24 4.39 -13.22
CA GLU A 47 13.56 4.36 -12.59
C GLU A 47 13.63 3.30 -11.49
N PHE A 48 12.67 3.28 -10.56
CA PHE A 48 12.66 2.30 -9.47
C PHE A 48 12.48 0.86 -9.97
N LYS A 49 11.63 0.64 -10.97
CA LYS A 49 11.46 -0.68 -11.59
C LYS A 49 12.78 -1.16 -12.22
N GLN A 50 13.48 -0.29 -12.94
CA GLN A 50 14.78 -0.62 -13.52
C GLN A 50 15.82 -0.97 -12.43
N ARG A 51 15.91 -0.19 -11.35
CA ARG A 51 16.82 -0.45 -10.23
C ARG A 51 16.54 -1.79 -9.54
N LEU A 52 15.26 -2.19 -9.44
CA LEU A 52 14.86 -3.51 -8.95
C LEU A 52 15.30 -4.64 -9.89
N GLU A 53 15.18 -4.43 -11.21
CA GLU A 53 15.65 -5.40 -12.23
C GLU A 53 17.18 -5.55 -12.18
N GLU A 54 17.90 -4.49 -11.86
CA GLU A 54 19.36 -4.48 -11.66
C GLU A 54 19.78 -5.11 -10.31
N GLY A 55 18.82 -5.49 -9.46
CA GLY A 55 19.05 -6.26 -8.23
C GLY A 55 19.02 -5.44 -6.93
N GLU A 56 18.65 -4.18 -6.98
CA GLU A 56 18.41 -3.38 -5.78
C GLU A 56 17.20 -3.90 -5.01
N LYS A 57 17.15 -3.70 -3.70
CA LYS A 57 16.06 -4.21 -2.86
C LYS A 57 14.99 -3.14 -2.62
N LEU A 58 13.75 -3.57 -2.42
CA LEU A 58 12.65 -2.68 -2.05
C LEU A 58 12.95 -1.84 -0.81
N ASP A 59 13.67 -2.39 0.17
CA ASP A 59 14.07 -1.64 1.36
C ASP A 59 14.99 -0.46 1.05
N ASP A 60 15.85 -0.59 0.04
CA ASP A 60 16.79 0.45 -0.37
C ASP A 60 16.07 1.59 -1.10
N LEU A 61 15.00 1.26 -1.85
CA LEU A 61 14.15 2.22 -2.56
C LEU A 61 13.12 2.92 -1.67
N MET A 62 12.87 2.43 -0.46
CA MET A 62 11.72 2.83 0.36
C MET A 62 11.65 4.34 0.60
N ILE A 63 12.76 4.99 0.89
CA ILE A 63 12.80 6.43 1.22
C ILE A 63 12.38 7.26 0.01
N GLU A 64 12.96 6.99 -1.17
CA GLU A 64 12.67 7.69 -2.41
C GLU A 64 11.24 7.38 -2.90
N ALA A 65 10.81 6.12 -2.81
CA ALA A 65 9.45 5.72 -3.16
C ALA A 65 8.39 6.41 -2.27
N PHE A 66 8.65 6.53 -0.97
CA PHE A 66 7.75 7.23 -0.04
C PHE A 66 7.72 8.74 -0.31
N ALA A 67 8.86 9.36 -0.64
CA ALA A 67 8.91 10.76 -1.08
C ALA A 67 8.11 10.96 -2.37
N THR A 68 8.23 10.04 -3.33
CA THR A 68 7.45 10.06 -4.59
C THR A 68 5.94 10.02 -4.33
N VAL A 69 5.46 9.08 -3.50
CA VAL A 69 4.03 8.96 -3.17
C VAL A 69 3.53 10.16 -2.38
N ARG A 70 4.33 10.65 -1.43
CA ARG A 70 3.99 11.84 -0.64
C ARG A 70 3.75 13.06 -1.51
N GLU A 71 4.64 13.31 -2.46
CA GLU A 71 4.53 14.42 -3.40
C GLU A 71 3.37 14.22 -4.38
N ALA A 72 3.23 13.02 -4.96
CA ALA A 72 2.13 12.70 -5.88
C ALA A 72 0.76 12.83 -5.20
N SER A 73 0.64 12.39 -3.95
CA SER A 73 -0.59 12.49 -3.17
C SER A 73 -0.97 13.95 -2.89
N ASP A 74 0.00 14.79 -2.59
CA ASP A 74 -0.21 16.23 -2.42
C ASP A 74 -0.71 16.88 -3.72
N ARG A 75 -0.05 16.62 -4.86
CA ARG A 75 -0.45 17.17 -6.16
C ARG A 75 -1.82 16.70 -6.63
N VAL A 76 -2.14 15.41 -6.44
CA VAL A 76 -3.36 14.80 -7.00
C VAL A 76 -4.57 14.97 -6.10
N LEU A 77 -4.38 14.92 -4.78
CA LEU A 77 -5.47 14.90 -3.80
C LEU A 77 -5.44 16.11 -2.85
N GLY A 78 -4.37 16.89 -2.80
CA GLY A 78 -4.14 17.89 -1.76
C GLY A 78 -3.90 17.27 -0.38
N LEU A 79 -3.48 16.01 -0.33
CA LEU A 79 -3.25 15.23 0.89
C LEU A 79 -1.78 14.87 1.01
N ARG A 80 -1.05 15.63 1.81
CA ARG A 80 0.35 15.36 2.09
C ARG A 80 0.48 14.50 3.34
N HIS A 81 1.25 13.41 3.25
CA HIS A 81 1.49 12.52 4.39
C HIS A 81 2.22 13.25 5.52
N PHE A 82 1.71 13.07 6.74
CA PHE A 82 2.39 13.51 7.96
C PHE A 82 3.51 12.54 8.32
N ARG A 83 4.43 13.00 9.15
CA ARG A 83 5.57 12.22 9.63
C ARG A 83 5.17 10.88 10.25
N GLU A 84 4.14 10.88 11.11
CA GLU A 84 3.61 9.67 11.76
C GLU A 84 3.01 8.70 10.73
N GLN A 85 2.44 9.21 9.66
CA GLN A 85 1.90 8.40 8.56
C GLN A 85 3.02 7.74 7.76
N ILE A 86 4.14 8.43 7.53
CA ILE A 86 5.34 7.83 6.90
C ILE A 86 5.89 6.71 7.78
N MET A 87 5.98 6.91 9.09
CA MET A 87 6.38 5.87 10.05
C MET A 87 5.44 4.67 10.00
N GLY A 88 4.12 4.90 9.94
CA GLY A 88 3.10 3.86 9.78
C GLY A 88 3.29 3.06 8.48
N GLY A 89 3.55 3.73 7.37
CA GLY A 89 3.84 3.10 6.07
C GLY A 89 5.07 2.20 6.12
N ALA A 90 6.16 2.66 6.76
CA ALA A 90 7.37 1.87 6.95
C ALA A 90 7.14 0.65 7.86
N ALA A 91 6.36 0.80 8.92
CA ALA A 91 5.98 -0.30 9.79
C ALA A 91 5.22 -1.38 9.02
N LEU A 92 4.23 -1.00 8.19
CA LEU A 92 3.48 -1.91 7.34
C LEU A 92 4.37 -2.60 6.29
N HIS A 93 5.30 -1.86 5.68
CA HIS A 93 6.25 -2.45 4.73
C HIS A 93 7.10 -3.56 5.34
N TRP A 94 7.51 -3.40 6.61
CA TRP A 94 8.27 -4.41 7.36
C TRP A 94 7.40 -5.50 8.01
N GLY A 95 6.11 -5.58 7.66
CA GLY A 95 5.20 -6.63 8.14
C GLY A 95 4.74 -6.44 9.59
N ASN A 96 4.81 -5.22 10.12
CA ASN A 96 4.29 -4.90 11.44
C ASN A 96 2.83 -4.43 11.36
N ILE A 97 2.17 -4.36 12.51
CA ILE A 97 0.86 -3.74 12.68
C ILE A 97 1.06 -2.28 13.06
N ALA A 98 0.47 -1.37 12.27
CA ALA A 98 0.42 0.05 12.58
C ALA A 98 -0.96 0.38 13.16
N GLU A 99 -1.03 0.57 14.48
CA GLU A 99 -2.26 1.00 15.13
C GLU A 99 -2.42 2.52 14.99
N MET A 100 -3.56 2.93 14.42
CA MET A 100 -3.90 4.33 14.21
C MET A 100 -5.36 4.55 14.59
N LYS A 101 -5.66 5.68 15.23
CA LYS A 101 -7.03 6.05 15.59
C LYS A 101 -7.88 6.32 14.35
N THR A 102 -9.18 6.25 14.52
CA THR A 102 -10.15 6.65 13.49
C THR A 102 -9.91 8.12 13.09
N GLY A 103 -9.87 8.40 11.79
CA GLY A 103 -9.60 9.75 11.28
C GLY A 103 -8.12 10.10 11.05
N GLU A 104 -7.17 9.29 11.49
CA GLU A 104 -5.72 9.55 11.31
C GLU A 104 -5.18 9.20 9.91
N GLY A 105 -6.07 8.86 8.97
CA GLY A 105 -5.70 8.70 7.56
C GLY A 105 -5.08 7.36 7.21
N LYS A 106 -5.53 6.25 7.84
CA LYS A 106 -5.05 4.88 7.54
C LYS A 106 -5.04 4.56 6.05
N THR A 107 -6.05 4.99 5.31
CA THR A 107 -6.16 4.79 3.86
C THR A 107 -5.02 5.46 3.10
N LEU A 108 -4.65 6.67 3.52
CA LEU A 108 -3.54 7.42 2.94
C LEU A 108 -2.19 6.75 3.28
N VAL A 109 -2.01 6.31 4.53
CA VAL A 109 -0.81 5.56 4.97
C VAL A 109 -0.55 4.32 4.12
N ALA A 110 -1.61 3.58 3.81
CA ALA A 110 -1.51 2.37 3.00
C ALA A 110 -0.94 2.62 1.59
N THR A 111 -1.06 3.84 1.06
CA THR A 111 -0.52 4.15 -0.28
C THR A 111 1.00 3.99 -0.35
N LEU A 112 1.71 4.28 0.74
CA LEU A 112 3.16 4.21 0.82
C LEU A 112 3.69 2.78 0.59
N PRO A 113 3.34 1.78 1.43
CA PRO A 113 3.82 0.42 1.23
C PRO A 113 3.21 -0.24 -0.01
N CYS A 114 1.96 0.08 -0.38
CA CYS A 114 1.33 -0.50 -1.56
C CYS A 114 2.03 -0.06 -2.85
N TYR A 115 2.37 1.21 -2.99
CA TYR A 115 3.17 1.69 -4.13
C TYR A 115 4.53 0.98 -4.19
N LEU A 116 5.29 1.02 -3.09
CA LEU A 116 6.62 0.39 -3.02
C LEU A 116 6.57 -1.09 -3.39
N ARG A 117 5.61 -1.84 -2.87
CA ARG A 117 5.45 -3.27 -3.17
C ARG A 117 5.00 -3.54 -4.60
N ALA A 118 4.18 -2.66 -5.16
CA ALA A 118 3.70 -2.77 -6.54
C ALA A 118 4.81 -2.61 -7.59
N LEU A 119 5.89 -1.90 -7.26
CA LEU A 119 7.07 -1.77 -8.14
C LEU A 119 7.68 -3.12 -8.55
N SER A 120 7.48 -4.16 -7.74
CA SER A 120 7.93 -5.53 -8.07
C SER A 120 7.17 -6.18 -9.22
N GLY A 121 6.07 -5.62 -9.69
CA GLY A 121 5.19 -6.19 -10.71
C GLY A 121 4.39 -7.44 -10.29
N LYS A 122 4.54 -7.87 -9.02
CA LYS A 122 3.92 -9.12 -8.52
C LYS A 122 2.49 -8.96 -8.00
N GLY A 123 1.97 -7.74 -8.00
CA GLY A 123 0.63 -7.42 -7.50
C GLY A 123 0.56 -7.21 -5.99
N VAL A 124 -0.35 -6.31 -5.62
CA VAL A 124 -0.63 -5.92 -4.23
C VAL A 124 -2.13 -5.98 -4.00
N HIS A 125 -2.57 -6.59 -2.91
CA HIS A 125 -3.97 -6.60 -2.50
C HIS A 125 -4.19 -5.62 -1.32
N VAL A 126 -5.20 -4.78 -1.43
CA VAL A 126 -5.65 -3.90 -0.34
C VAL A 126 -7.03 -4.37 0.12
N VAL A 127 -7.08 -4.90 1.34
CA VAL A 127 -8.29 -5.48 1.89
C VAL A 127 -9.04 -4.46 2.73
N THR A 128 -10.31 -4.26 2.42
CA THR A 128 -11.22 -3.37 3.14
C THR A 128 -12.38 -4.15 3.77
N VAL A 129 -13.14 -3.51 4.66
CA VAL A 129 -14.21 -4.19 5.41
C VAL A 129 -15.50 -4.41 4.61
N ASN A 130 -15.73 -3.63 3.53
CA ASN A 130 -16.93 -3.76 2.70
C ASN A 130 -16.70 -3.22 1.29
N ASP A 131 -17.61 -3.55 0.37
CA ASP A 131 -17.55 -3.19 -1.05
C ASP A 131 -17.59 -1.67 -1.27
N TYR A 132 -18.35 -0.94 -0.47
CA TYR A 132 -18.39 0.52 -0.57
C TYR A 132 -17.00 1.14 -0.35
N LEU A 133 -16.31 0.70 0.70
CA LEU A 133 -14.95 1.19 0.98
C LEU A 133 -13.95 0.68 -0.04
N ALA A 134 -14.09 -0.54 -0.56
CA ALA A 134 -13.25 -1.05 -1.63
C ALA A 134 -13.34 -0.15 -2.87
N SER A 135 -14.55 0.17 -3.30
CA SER A 135 -14.81 1.06 -4.44
C SER A 135 -14.32 2.48 -4.15
N TYR A 136 -14.76 3.09 -3.05
CA TYR A 136 -14.43 4.48 -2.72
C TYR A 136 -12.93 4.69 -2.55
N GLN A 137 -12.26 3.84 -1.77
CA GLN A 137 -10.82 3.96 -1.52
C GLN A 137 -9.99 3.57 -2.74
N GLY A 138 -10.40 2.54 -3.48
CA GLY A 138 -9.76 2.13 -4.73
C GLY A 138 -9.80 3.23 -5.78
N GLU A 139 -10.93 3.91 -5.94
CA GLU A 139 -11.04 5.05 -6.85
C GLU A 139 -10.24 6.26 -6.37
N LEU A 140 -10.33 6.62 -5.09
CA LEU A 140 -9.65 7.80 -4.55
C LEU A 140 -8.13 7.64 -4.55
N MET A 141 -7.61 6.57 -3.96
CA MET A 141 -6.16 6.31 -3.90
C MET A 141 -5.62 5.88 -5.27
N GLY A 142 -6.44 5.20 -6.07
CA GLY A 142 -6.11 4.86 -7.45
C GLY A 142 -5.74 6.06 -8.33
N ARG A 143 -6.22 7.26 -8.01
CA ARG A 143 -5.80 8.49 -8.70
C ARG A 143 -4.31 8.76 -8.50
N VAL A 144 -3.78 8.53 -7.30
CA VAL A 144 -2.34 8.71 -6.99
C VAL A 144 -1.51 7.64 -7.72
N TYR A 145 -1.94 6.38 -7.66
CA TYR A 145 -1.22 5.29 -8.32
C TYR A 145 -1.21 5.45 -9.85
N ARG A 146 -2.35 5.79 -10.45
CA ARG A 146 -2.45 6.05 -11.90
C ARG A 146 -1.63 7.26 -12.34
N TYR A 147 -1.56 8.31 -11.50
CA TYR A 147 -0.68 9.45 -11.75
C TYR A 147 0.79 9.02 -11.82
N LEU A 148 1.20 8.08 -10.99
CA LEU A 148 2.54 7.48 -10.95
C LEU A 148 2.74 6.32 -11.95
N GLY A 149 1.78 6.05 -12.85
CA GLY A 149 1.90 5.04 -13.89
C GLY A 149 1.58 3.61 -13.46
N LEU A 150 0.96 3.40 -12.28
CA LEU A 150 0.50 2.09 -11.83
C LEU A 150 -1.00 1.90 -12.05
N SER A 151 -1.39 0.67 -12.41
CA SER A 151 -2.80 0.29 -12.58
C SER A 151 -3.48 -0.05 -11.25
N THR A 152 -4.77 0.23 -11.17
CA THR A 152 -5.59 -0.05 -9.98
C THR A 152 -6.85 -0.80 -10.38
N GLY A 153 -7.06 -1.96 -9.77
CA GLY A 153 -8.25 -2.79 -9.90
C GLY A 153 -9.10 -2.76 -8.64
N ILE A 154 -10.38 -3.08 -8.79
CA ILE A 154 -11.35 -3.16 -7.70
C ILE A 154 -12.19 -4.42 -7.90
N ILE A 155 -12.16 -5.33 -6.93
CA ILE A 155 -12.99 -6.53 -6.91
C ILE A 155 -14.28 -6.22 -6.16
N MET A 156 -15.41 -6.42 -6.84
CA MET A 156 -16.75 -6.23 -6.31
C MET A 156 -17.54 -7.54 -6.37
N ALA A 157 -18.57 -7.64 -5.52
CA ALA A 157 -19.51 -8.74 -5.61
C ALA A 157 -20.15 -8.83 -7.01
N GLN A 158 -20.51 -10.03 -7.43
CA GLN A 158 -21.21 -10.32 -8.71
C GLN A 158 -20.41 -10.04 -10.00
N MET A 159 -19.10 -9.72 -9.92
CA MET A 159 -18.25 -9.66 -11.11
C MET A 159 -18.09 -11.07 -11.72
N ASP A 160 -18.09 -11.15 -13.05
CA ASP A 160 -17.76 -12.38 -13.74
C ASP A 160 -16.25 -12.72 -13.66
N PRO A 161 -15.87 -13.98 -13.92
CA PRO A 161 -14.47 -14.39 -13.79
C PRO A 161 -13.51 -13.65 -14.73
N GLU A 162 -13.94 -13.26 -15.93
CA GLU A 162 -13.09 -12.54 -16.87
C GLU A 162 -12.77 -11.13 -16.37
N GLU A 163 -13.79 -10.44 -15.85
CA GLU A 163 -13.62 -9.12 -15.27
C GLU A 163 -12.76 -9.19 -13.99
N ARG A 164 -12.99 -10.18 -13.11
CA ARG A 164 -12.13 -10.39 -11.93
C ARG A 164 -10.67 -10.57 -12.32
N ARG A 165 -10.39 -11.37 -13.33
CA ARG A 165 -9.02 -11.58 -13.83
C ARG A 165 -8.37 -10.28 -14.31
N LYS A 166 -9.12 -9.42 -14.99
CA LYS A 166 -8.63 -8.10 -15.40
C LYS A 166 -8.27 -7.24 -14.18
N GLN A 167 -9.13 -7.22 -13.16
CA GLN A 167 -8.88 -6.46 -11.94
C GLN A 167 -7.69 -7.00 -11.13
N TYR A 168 -7.54 -8.33 -11.02
CA TYR A 168 -6.40 -8.95 -10.36
C TYR A 168 -5.07 -8.73 -11.11
N ASN A 169 -5.11 -8.50 -12.40
CA ASN A 169 -3.91 -8.21 -13.20
C ASN A 169 -3.41 -6.77 -13.04
N CYS A 170 -4.15 -5.89 -12.37
CA CYS A 170 -3.66 -4.58 -12.00
C CYS A 170 -2.52 -4.66 -10.98
N ASP A 171 -1.71 -3.61 -10.90
CA ASP A 171 -0.59 -3.53 -9.95
C ASP A 171 -1.07 -3.53 -8.51
N ILE A 172 -2.19 -2.86 -8.23
CA ILE A 172 -2.81 -2.75 -6.90
C ILE A 172 -4.30 -3.06 -7.04
N THR A 173 -4.80 -4.04 -6.28
CA THR A 173 -6.20 -4.47 -6.33
C THR A 173 -6.87 -4.29 -4.98
N TYR A 174 -7.94 -3.50 -4.95
CA TYR A 174 -8.80 -3.30 -3.79
C TYR A 174 -9.94 -4.32 -3.77
N GLY A 175 -10.35 -4.76 -2.59
CA GLY A 175 -11.49 -5.65 -2.42
C GLY A 175 -11.76 -5.96 -0.95
N THR A 176 -12.77 -6.77 -0.68
CA THR A 176 -13.05 -7.26 0.67
C THR A 176 -12.34 -8.60 0.92
N ASN A 177 -12.14 -8.93 2.20
CA ASN A 177 -11.59 -10.21 2.58
C ASN A 177 -12.45 -11.38 2.06
N ASN A 178 -13.79 -11.22 2.04
CA ASN A 178 -14.70 -12.24 1.54
C ASN A 178 -14.48 -12.51 0.05
N GLU A 179 -14.43 -11.45 -0.78
CA GLU A 179 -14.22 -11.59 -2.21
C GLU A 179 -12.87 -12.25 -2.53
N PHE A 180 -11.78 -11.78 -1.92
CA PHE A 180 -10.46 -12.37 -2.09
C PHE A 180 -10.42 -13.83 -1.60
N GLY A 181 -11.04 -14.12 -0.45
CA GLY A 181 -11.08 -15.46 0.12
C GLY A 181 -11.90 -16.44 -0.72
N PHE A 182 -13.07 -16.02 -1.22
CA PHE A 182 -13.89 -16.87 -2.08
C PHE A 182 -13.25 -17.09 -3.46
N ASP A 183 -12.58 -16.07 -4.02
CA ASP A 183 -11.82 -16.26 -5.26
C ASP A 183 -10.66 -17.24 -5.05
N TYR A 184 -9.93 -17.11 -3.94
CA TYR A 184 -8.89 -18.09 -3.60
C TYR A 184 -9.42 -19.51 -3.48
N LEU A 185 -10.57 -19.69 -2.84
CA LEU A 185 -11.20 -21.01 -2.75
C LEU A 185 -11.64 -21.54 -4.12
N ARG A 186 -12.22 -20.69 -4.97
CA ARG A 186 -12.61 -21.06 -6.34
C ARG A 186 -11.40 -21.45 -7.17
N ASP A 187 -10.33 -20.68 -7.10
CA ASP A 187 -9.07 -20.96 -7.81
C ASP A 187 -8.45 -22.30 -7.37
N ASN A 188 -8.52 -22.65 -6.06
CA ASN A 188 -8.05 -23.95 -5.58
C ASN A 188 -8.92 -25.15 -6.07
N MET A 189 -10.14 -24.90 -6.55
CA MET A 189 -11.00 -25.93 -7.14
C MET A 189 -10.92 -25.95 -8.66
N ALA A 190 -10.22 -25.01 -9.29
CA ALA A 190 -10.06 -24.93 -10.73
C ALA A 190 -9.31 -26.14 -11.27
N GLN A 191 -9.79 -26.69 -12.41
CA GLN A 191 -9.15 -27.83 -13.04
C GLN A 191 -8.10 -27.43 -14.09
N ARG A 192 -8.13 -26.16 -14.52
CA ARG A 192 -7.24 -25.60 -15.53
C ARG A 192 -6.69 -24.25 -15.06
N VAL A 193 -5.47 -23.96 -15.47
CA VAL A 193 -4.80 -22.69 -15.14
C VAL A 193 -5.54 -21.48 -15.72
N GLU A 194 -6.15 -21.65 -16.88
CA GLU A 194 -6.94 -20.60 -17.54
C GLU A 194 -8.25 -20.22 -16.79
N ASP A 195 -8.70 -21.08 -15.87
CA ASP A 195 -9.87 -20.81 -15.04
C ASP A 195 -9.52 -19.98 -13.78
N LEU A 196 -8.23 -19.84 -13.45
CA LEU A 196 -7.77 -19.04 -12.33
C LEU A 196 -8.04 -17.56 -12.58
N VAL A 197 -8.50 -16.85 -11.55
CA VAL A 197 -8.72 -15.40 -11.61
C VAL A 197 -7.63 -14.62 -10.90
N GLN A 198 -7.05 -15.19 -9.82
CA GLN A 198 -5.99 -14.55 -9.04
C GLN A 198 -4.61 -14.85 -9.60
N ARG A 199 -3.66 -13.95 -9.36
CA ARG A 199 -2.22 -14.21 -9.48
C ARG A 199 -1.68 -14.73 -8.15
N GLU A 200 -0.41 -15.13 -8.12
CA GLU A 200 0.28 -15.47 -6.87
C GLU A 200 0.21 -14.31 -5.87
N HIS A 201 0.00 -14.65 -4.60
CA HIS A 201 -0.06 -13.67 -3.53
C HIS A 201 1.35 -13.20 -3.16
N ASN A 202 1.58 -11.89 -3.31
CA ASN A 202 2.88 -11.29 -3.00
C ASN A 202 2.82 -10.39 -1.74
N TYR A 203 1.86 -9.48 -1.69
CA TYR A 203 1.69 -8.55 -0.57
C TYR A 203 0.22 -8.22 -0.34
N ILE A 204 -0.18 -8.25 0.92
CA ILE A 204 -1.54 -7.89 1.34
C ILE A 204 -1.46 -6.79 2.40
N CYS A 205 -2.12 -5.65 2.14
CA CYS A 205 -2.34 -4.59 3.10
C CYS A 205 -3.77 -4.69 3.64
N LEU A 206 -3.91 -5.03 4.92
CA LEU A 206 -5.21 -5.14 5.56
C LEU A 206 -5.57 -3.83 6.25
N LEU A 207 -6.60 -3.15 5.74
CA LEU A 207 -7.17 -1.95 6.33
C LEU A 207 -8.35 -2.32 7.24
N TYR A 208 -8.07 -2.51 8.52
CA TYR A 208 -9.10 -2.77 9.52
C TYR A 208 -9.50 -1.48 10.23
N THR A 209 -10.81 -1.19 10.27
CA THR A 209 -11.37 -0.17 11.14
C THR A 209 -12.13 -0.89 12.26
N SER A 210 -11.69 -0.75 13.51
CA SER A 210 -12.53 -1.22 14.61
C SER A 210 -13.84 -0.43 14.62
N PRO A 211 -14.98 -1.06 14.93
CA PRO A 211 -16.24 -0.34 15.05
C PRO A 211 -16.06 0.78 16.08
N SER A 212 -16.48 1.99 15.70
CA SER A 212 -16.54 3.10 16.64
C SER A 212 -17.53 2.76 17.74
N PRO A 213 -17.25 3.11 19.01
CA PRO A 213 -18.24 2.97 20.08
C PRO A 213 -19.51 3.79 19.87
N ARG A 214 -19.62 4.50 18.74
CA ARG A 214 -20.75 5.35 18.34
C ARG A 214 -21.55 4.82 17.15
N ASP A 215 -21.19 3.66 16.61
CA ASP A 215 -21.92 2.99 15.52
C ASP A 215 -22.90 1.96 16.07
#